data_6788f61a0921e257abcdabe03bafbaf4
#
_entry.id   6788f61a0921e257abcdabe03bafbaf4
#
_cell.length_a   1.000
_cell.length_b   1.000
_cell.length_c   1.000
_cell.angle_alpha   90.00
_cell.angle_beta   90.00
_cell.angle_gamma   90.00
#
_symmetry.space_group_name_H-M   'P 1'
#
loop_
_entity.id
_entity.type
_entity.pdbx_description
1 polymer ?
#
loop_
_entity_poly.entity_id
_entity_poly.type
_entity_poly.pdbx_seq_one_letter_code
_entity_poly.pdbx_strand_id
1 'polypeptide(L)' 'VTWFLEGMLQHHGGALVMAQDALTKTTNPTLLRLARDIIIAQRNELIELRRMLQHDGLNKPEYYRYDALFALP' A
#
# COMPACT_ATOMS: atom_id res chain seq x y z
N VAL A 1 -1.30 -4.90 -19.69
CA VAL A 1 -0.68 -5.33 -18.42
C VAL A 1 -0.27 -4.12 -17.59
N THR A 2 0.38 -3.12 -18.22
CA THR A 2 0.85 -1.93 -17.50
C THR A 2 -0.29 -1.19 -16.80
N TRP A 3 -1.40 -0.95 -17.49
CA TRP A 3 -2.53 -0.24 -16.89
C TRP A 3 -3.12 -1.01 -15.69
N PHE A 4 -3.13 -2.33 -15.76
CA PHE A 4 -3.58 -3.16 -14.65
C PHE A 4 -2.67 -2.99 -13.44
N LEU A 5 -1.36 -3.09 -13.65
CA LEU A 5 -0.38 -2.94 -12.56
C LEU A 5 -0.43 -1.54 -11.95
N GLU A 6 -0.54 -0.50 -12.78
CA GLU A 6 -0.68 0.87 -12.30
C GLU A 6 -1.97 1.08 -11.51
N GLY A 7 -3.08 0.52 -12.01
CA GLY A 7 -4.36 0.59 -11.31
C GLY A 7 -4.31 -0.11 -9.96
N MET A 8 -3.66 -1.26 -9.89
CA MET A 8 -3.50 -2.00 -8.63
C MET A 8 -2.61 -1.26 -7.66
N LEU A 9 -1.55 -0.59 -8.12
CA LEU A 9 -0.73 0.26 -7.26
C LEU A 9 -1.56 1.37 -6.59
N GLN A 10 -2.40 2.04 -7.36
CA GLN A 10 -3.27 3.10 -6.85
C GLN A 10 -4.29 2.54 -5.86
N HIS A 11 -4.87 1.40 -6.16
CA HIS A 11 -5.87 0.75 -5.32
C HIS A 11 -5.26 0.35 -3.98
N HIS A 12 -4.11 -0.31 -4.00
CA HIS A 12 -3.40 -0.71 -2.79
C HIS A 12 -2.92 0.51 -1.99
N GLY A 13 -2.46 1.55 -2.68
CA GLY A 13 -2.07 2.80 -2.03
C GLY A 13 -3.23 3.49 -1.34
N GLY A 14 -4.42 3.48 -1.97
CA GLY A 14 -5.64 4.00 -1.35
C GLY A 14 -6.01 3.25 -0.07
N ALA A 15 -5.85 1.93 -0.07
CA ALA A 15 -6.09 1.12 1.13
C ALA A 15 -5.12 1.46 2.25
N LEU A 16 -3.85 1.74 1.93
CA LEU A 16 -2.87 2.22 2.91
C LEU A 16 -3.28 3.55 3.53
N VAL A 17 -3.73 4.49 2.71
CA VAL A 17 -4.21 5.79 3.20
C VAL A 17 -5.35 5.61 4.19
N MET A 18 -6.33 4.78 3.84
CA MET A 18 -7.48 4.51 4.71
C MET A 18 -7.07 3.83 6.02
N ALA A 19 -6.17 2.85 5.95
CA ALA A 19 -5.72 2.13 7.14
C ALA A 19 -4.90 3.03 8.07
N GLN A 20 -4.01 3.86 7.53
CA GLN A 20 -3.25 4.83 8.33
C GLN A 20 -4.17 5.85 9.00
N ASP A 21 -5.20 6.31 8.28
CA ASP A 21 -6.19 7.21 8.84
C ASP A 21 -6.94 6.57 10.00
N ALA A 22 -7.33 5.32 9.85
CA ALA A 22 -8.01 4.57 10.92
C ALA A 22 -7.15 4.47 12.18
N LEU A 23 -5.84 4.26 12.05
CA LEU A 23 -4.93 4.20 13.19
C LEU A 23 -4.93 5.47 14.03
N THR A 24 -5.18 6.62 13.41
CA THR A 24 -5.21 7.91 14.12
C THR A 24 -6.57 8.26 14.69
N LYS A 25 -7.65 7.60 14.23
CA LYS A 25 -9.03 7.99 14.54
C LYS A 25 -9.79 7.02 15.41
N THR A 26 -9.26 5.83 15.64
CA THR A 26 -9.95 4.83 16.48
C THR A 26 -9.09 4.44 17.66
N THR A 27 -9.76 4.09 18.77
CA THR A 27 -9.14 3.47 19.93
C THR A 27 -9.59 2.02 20.09
N ASN A 28 -10.45 1.54 19.19
CA ASN A 28 -10.96 0.16 19.23
C ASN A 28 -9.84 -0.82 18.90
N PRO A 29 -9.49 -1.76 19.81
CA PRO A 29 -8.35 -2.66 19.59
C PRO A 29 -8.52 -3.56 18.35
N THR A 30 -9.73 -3.97 18.04
CA THR A 30 -10.01 -4.80 16.86
C THR A 30 -9.76 -4.03 15.57
N LEU A 31 -10.23 -2.78 15.51
CA LEU A 31 -10.01 -1.93 14.33
C LEU A 31 -8.54 -1.57 14.18
N LEU A 32 -7.82 -1.31 15.26
CA LEU A 32 -6.38 -1.06 15.21
C LEU A 32 -5.63 -2.26 14.65
N ARG A 33 -5.98 -3.47 15.09
CA ARG A 33 -5.38 -4.71 14.57
C ARG A 33 -5.67 -4.89 13.09
N LEU A 34 -6.93 -4.69 12.67
CA LEU A 34 -7.31 -4.81 11.27
C LEU A 34 -6.56 -3.80 10.39
N ALA A 35 -6.45 -2.56 10.85
CA ALA A 35 -5.73 -1.53 10.10
C ALA A 35 -4.25 -1.88 9.94
N ARG A 36 -3.60 -2.39 11.00
CA ARG A 36 -2.21 -2.86 10.92
C ARG A 36 -2.05 -4.01 9.94
N ASP A 37 -2.97 -4.98 9.99
CA ASP A 37 -2.93 -6.14 9.08
C ASP A 37 -3.08 -5.71 7.63
N ILE A 38 -3.97 -4.73 7.36
CA ILE A 38 -4.14 -4.15 6.03
C ILE A 38 -2.85 -3.48 5.57
N ILE A 39 -2.20 -2.70 6.42
CA ILE A 39 -0.95 -2.03 6.08
C ILE A 39 0.12 -3.04 5.68
N ILE A 40 0.27 -4.12 6.45
CA ILE A 40 1.24 -5.17 6.15
C ILE A 40 0.94 -5.83 4.80
N ALA A 41 -0.32 -6.22 4.58
CA ALA A 41 -0.72 -6.91 3.36
C ALA A 41 -0.55 -6.02 2.13
N GLN A 42 -1.02 -4.77 2.19
CA GLN A 42 -0.95 -3.84 1.07
C GLN A 42 0.49 -3.44 0.76
N ARG A 43 1.31 -3.24 1.79
CA ARG A 43 2.74 -2.96 1.63
C ARG A 43 3.44 -4.07 0.86
N ASN A 44 3.21 -5.33 1.27
CA ASN A 44 3.86 -6.47 0.63
C ASN A 44 3.43 -6.61 -0.82
N GLU A 45 2.15 -6.41 -1.12
CA GLU A 45 1.64 -6.48 -2.48
C GLU A 45 2.14 -5.33 -3.35
N LEU A 46 2.24 -4.12 -2.82
CA LEU A 46 2.83 -2.98 -3.54
C LEU A 46 4.27 -3.24 -3.94
N ILE A 47 5.05 -3.80 -3.04
CA ILE A 47 6.45 -4.15 -3.32
C ILE A 47 6.51 -5.17 -4.46
N GLU A 48 5.63 -6.17 -4.42
CA GLU A 48 5.59 -7.20 -5.47
C GLU A 48 5.18 -6.63 -6.82
N LEU A 49 4.15 -5.78 -6.85
CA LEU A 49 3.71 -5.12 -8.08
C LEU A 49 4.83 -4.27 -8.69
N ARG A 50 5.58 -3.54 -7.87
CA ARG A 50 6.71 -2.73 -8.35
C ARG A 50 7.84 -3.61 -8.90
N ARG A 51 8.08 -4.77 -8.29
CA ARG A 51 9.07 -5.72 -8.83
C ARG A 51 8.70 -6.20 -10.23
N MET A 52 7.42 -6.46 -10.47
CA MET A 52 6.93 -6.85 -11.79
C MET A 52 7.14 -5.74 -12.81
N LEU A 53 6.80 -4.50 -12.45
CA LEU A 53 7.02 -3.34 -13.30
C LEU A 53 8.51 -3.13 -13.58
N GLN A 54 9.35 -3.26 -12.58
CA GLN A 54 10.80 -3.12 -12.73
C GLN A 54 11.37 -4.18 -13.66
N HIS A 55 10.92 -5.42 -13.52
CA HIS A 55 11.34 -6.52 -14.38
C HIS A 55 11.04 -6.23 -15.85
N ASP A 56 9.89 -5.60 -16.11
CA ASP A 56 9.47 -5.26 -17.47
C ASP A 56 10.02 -3.92 -17.96
N GLY A 57 10.89 -3.27 -17.20
CA GLY A 57 11.47 -1.98 -17.56
C GLY A 57 10.49 -0.80 -17.47
N LEU A 58 9.40 -0.95 -16.73
CA LEU A 58 8.32 0.02 -16.65
C LEU A 58 8.27 0.76 -15.31
N ASN A 59 9.32 0.63 -14.49
CA ASN A 59 9.35 1.24 -13.17
C ASN A 59 9.45 2.77 -13.28
N LYS A 60 8.74 3.47 -12.37
CA LYS A 60 8.73 4.94 -12.33
C LYS A 60 8.86 5.42 -10.89
N PRO A 61 9.51 6.58 -10.64
CA PRO A 61 9.65 7.12 -9.28
C PRO A 61 8.32 7.33 -8.56
N GLU A 62 7.28 7.71 -9.27
CA GLU A 62 5.94 7.96 -8.71
C GLU A 62 5.28 6.72 -8.11
N TYR A 63 5.76 5.52 -8.44
CA TYR A 63 5.25 4.28 -7.87
C TYR A 63 5.69 4.07 -6.42
N TYR A 64 6.59 4.90 -5.92
CA TYR A 64 7.10 4.83 -4.54
C TYR A 64 6.45 5.83 -3.60
N ARG A 65 5.48 6.59 -4.07
CA ARG A 65 4.84 7.67 -3.29
C ARG A 65 4.13 7.20 -2.03
N TYR A 66 3.74 5.92 -1.97
CA TYR A 66 3.04 5.36 -0.82
C TYR A 66 3.96 4.79 0.25
N ASP A 67 5.28 4.80 0.03
CA ASP A 67 6.24 4.17 0.96
C ASP A 67 6.20 4.81 2.35
N ALA A 68 5.92 6.10 2.43
CA ALA A 68 5.77 6.78 3.71
C ALA A 68 4.63 6.21 4.57
N LEU A 69 3.68 5.49 3.96
CA LEU A 69 2.53 4.89 4.63
C LEU A 69 2.78 3.45 5.06
N PHE A 70 4.00 2.92 4.85
CA PHE A 70 4.37 1.56 5.25
C PHE A 70 4.66 1.43 6.74
N ALA A 71 4.90 2.53 7.43
CA ALA A 71 5.27 2.52 8.84
C ALA A 71 4.12 2.03 9.71
N LEU A 72 4.47 1.18 10.69
CA LEU A 72 3.55 0.73 11.74
C LEU A 72 3.90 1.44 13.04
N PRO A 73 2.89 1.81 13.84
CA PRO A 73 3.14 2.39 15.14
C PRO A 73 3.77 1.39 16.09
#